data_3e3b0e057bf2e7a9a3f61cc48fc8104a
#
_entry.id   3e3b0e057bf2e7a9a3f61cc48fc8104a
#
_cell.length_a   1.000
_cell.length_b   1.000
_cell.length_c   1.000
_cell.angle_alpha   90.00
_cell.angle_beta   90.00
_cell.angle_gamma   90.00
#
_symmetry.space_group_name_H-M   'P 1'
#
loop_
_entity.id
_entity.type
_entity.pdbx_description
1 polymer ?
#
loop_
_entity_poly.entity_id
_entity_poly.type
_entity_poly.pdbx_seq_one_letter_code
_entity_poly.pdbx_strand_id
1 'polypeptide(L)'
;MTKSAPPPPKPAPSGRSASADKASPRATVPDAQALSITTGVASAAQRIVIYGTGGIGKSTLAAYLPGALFIDLEQGSLSLPVARDATTTSWKELRGKLAALVASPPDGVRSVVIDTATVAEELAKEHVIATRTTEKGQRVESIEGFGWGKGWQFVYEEFTGLLADLDRLVALGLNVCLLAHEVDTPVPNPAGEDFLRWEPHLYAGDKKRRGSIRDRVKNWADHVLFLAYDVHVKDGKGQGSGTRSIYTTELPTHIAKSRTASLVLDFDLFDAAAIWHHLNIITP
;
A
#
# COMPACT_ATOMS: atom_id res chain seq x y z
N MET A 1 -7.58 -64.67 -66.10
CA MET A 1 -8.37 -64.86 -64.91
C MET A 1 -8.91 -63.52 -64.47
N THR A 2 -10.10 -63.20 -64.92
CA THR A 2 -10.77 -61.91 -64.70
C THR A 2 -11.61 -61.98 -63.43
N LYS A 3 -11.33 -61.16 -62.38
CA LYS A 3 -12.16 -61.06 -61.19
C LYS A 3 -13.28 -60.04 -61.44
N SER A 4 -14.52 -60.58 -61.33
CA SER A 4 -15.80 -59.87 -61.40
C SER A 4 -15.97 -58.84 -60.27
N ALA A 5 -16.51 -57.64 -60.59
CA ALA A 5 -16.87 -56.58 -59.64
C ALA A 5 -18.14 -56.95 -58.87
N PRO A 6 -18.25 -56.49 -57.63
CA PRO A 6 -19.44 -56.69 -56.77
C PRO A 6 -20.60 -55.77 -57.20
N PRO A 7 -21.83 -56.17 -56.93
CA PRO A 7 -23.06 -55.46 -57.31
C PRO A 7 -23.36 -54.27 -56.43
N PRO A 8 -24.12 -53.27 -56.93
CA PRO A 8 -24.44 -52.04 -56.20
C PRO A 8 -25.41 -52.24 -55.05
N PRO A 9 -25.40 -51.43 -54.01
CA PRO A 9 -26.28 -51.53 -52.87
C PRO A 9 -27.72 -51.06 -53.15
N LYS A 10 -28.65 -51.71 -52.49
CA LYS A 10 -30.09 -51.44 -52.60
C LYS A 10 -30.45 -50.07 -51.97
N PRO A 11 -31.48 -49.35 -52.51
CA PRO A 11 -31.97 -48.10 -51.92
C PRO A 11 -32.71 -48.35 -50.60
N ALA A 12 -32.52 -47.43 -49.65
CA ALA A 12 -33.18 -47.42 -48.34
C ALA A 12 -34.61 -46.91 -48.45
N PRO A 13 -35.54 -47.43 -47.57
CA PRO A 13 -36.95 -47.04 -47.60
C PRO A 13 -37.17 -45.61 -47.07
N SER A 14 -37.97 -44.86 -47.79
CA SER A 14 -38.51 -43.56 -47.43
C SER A 14 -39.57 -43.65 -46.35
N GLY A 15 -39.52 -42.78 -45.37
CA GLY A 15 -40.67 -42.42 -44.57
C GLY A 15 -40.58 -42.67 -43.11
N ARG A 16 -40.34 -41.59 -42.36
CA ARG A 16 -41.09 -41.33 -41.11
C ARG A 16 -41.00 -39.85 -40.73
N SER A 17 -42.17 -39.35 -40.42
CA SER A 17 -42.55 -38.01 -40.03
C SER A 17 -41.65 -37.34 -38.98
N ALA A 18 -41.47 -36.05 -39.13
CA ALA A 18 -40.86 -35.12 -38.19
C ALA A 18 -41.60 -35.13 -36.83
N SER A 19 -40.92 -35.57 -35.80
CA SER A 19 -41.26 -35.22 -34.42
C SER A 19 -40.50 -33.94 -34.08
N ALA A 20 -41.24 -32.92 -33.65
CA ALA A 20 -40.69 -31.62 -33.22
C ALA A 20 -39.73 -31.83 -32.06
N ASP A 21 -38.45 -31.60 -32.31
CA ASP A 21 -37.42 -31.50 -31.27
C ASP A 21 -37.73 -30.26 -30.41
N LYS A 22 -38.10 -30.53 -29.16
CA LYS A 22 -38.14 -29.52 -28.12
C LYS A 22 -36.70 -28.94 -27.99
N ALA A 23 -36.50 -27.74 -28.50
CA ALA A 23 -35.30 -26.99 -28.25
C ALA A 23 -35.08 -26.86 -26.73
N SER A 24 -34.01 -27.49 -26.24
CA SER A 24 -33.52 -27.28 -24.88
C SER A 24 -33.25 -25.79 -24.72
N PRO A 25 -33.58 -25.16 -23.57
CA PRO A 25 -33.31 -23.76 -23.35
C PRO A 25 -31.79 -23.58 -23.41
N ARG A 26 -31.33 -22.79 -24.41
CA ARG A 26 -29.97 -22.33 -24.55
C ARG A 26 -29.62 -21.60 -23.26
N ALA A 27 -28.68 -22.13 -22.49
CA ALA A 27 -28.16 -21.45 -21.30
C ALA A 27 -27.80 -20.03 -21.70
N THR A 28 -28.47 -19.05 -21.10
CA THR A 28 -28.14 -17.65 -21.22
C THR A 28 -26.75 -17.49 -20.64
N VAL A 29 -25.74 -17.21 -21.50
CA VAL A 29 -24.43 -16.79 -21.08
C VAL A 29 -24.66 -15.50 -20.27
N PRO A 30 -24.16 -15.39 -19.03
CA PRO A 30 -24.27 -14.15 -18.27
C PRO A 30 -23.75 -13.01 -19.14
N ASP A 31 -24.43 -11.87 -19.11
CA ASP A 31 -24.00 -10.67 -19.84
C ASP A 31 -22.51 -10.50 -19.66
N ALA A 32 -21.76 -10.68 -20.77
CA ALA A 32 -20.32 -10.48 -20.74
C ALA A 32 -20.09 -9.00 -20.41
N GLN A 33 -19.62 -8.72 -19.20
CA GLN A 33 -19.25 -7.38 -18.81
C GLN A 33 -18.27 -6.84 -19.85
N ALA A 34 -18.67 -5.78 -20.57
CA ALA A 34 -17.83 -5.17 -21.57
C ALA A 34 -16.53 -4.67 -20.94
N LEU A 35 -15.38 -5.00 -21.55
CA LEU A 35 -14.10 -4.50 -21.12
C LEU A 35 -14.06 -2.98 -21.30
N SER A 36 -13.77 -2.24 -20.22
CA SER A 36 -13.48 -0.82 -20.28
C SER A 36 -11.98 -0.65 -20.52
N ILE A 37 -11.59 -0.30 -21.74
CA ILE A 37 -10.19 -0.11 -22.13
C ILE A 37 -9.90 1.37 -22.16
N THR A 38 -8.91 1.81 -21.38
CA THR A 38 -8.34 3.17 -21.41
C THR A 38 -6.91 3.10 -21.92
N THR A 39 -6.48 4.11 -22.68
CA THR A 39 -5.11 4.23 -23.21
C THR A 39 -4.48 5.53 -22.72
N GLY A 40 -3.16 5.53 -22.55
CA GLY A 40 -2.39 6.70 -22.10
C GLY A 40 -2.13 6.71 -20.59
N VAL A 41 -1.53 7.79 -20.12
CA VAL A 41 -1.26 8.01 -18.69
C VAL A 41 -2.55 8.47 -18.01
N ALA A 42 -3.10 7.67 -17.12
CA ALA A 42 -4.25 8.07 -16.33
C ALA A 42 -3.78 8.89 -15.12
N SER A 43 -4.34 10.09 -14.94
CA SER A 43 -4.22 10.81 -13.67
C SER A 43 -5.11 10.09 -12.65
N ALA A 44 -4.51 9.50 -11.64
CA ALA A 44 -5.21 8.79 -10.58
C ALA A 44 -4.66 9.22 -9.22
N ALA A 45 -5.50 9.11 -8.20
CA ALA A 45 -5.05 9.30 -6.81
C ALA A 45 -3.93 8.32 -6.47
N GLN A 46 -2.98 8.77 -5.67
CA GLN A 46 -1.71 8.09 -5.41
C GLN A 46 -1.64 7.54 -3.99
N ARG A 47 -0.92 6.43 -3.84
CA ARG A 47 -0.53 5.82 -2.56
C ARG A 47 0.89 6.21 -2.24
N ILE A 48 1.07 7.00 -1.20
CA ILE A 48 2.34 7.61 -0.83
C ILE A 48 2.79 7.08 0.52
N VAL A 49 4.06 6.77 0.66
CA VAL A 49 4.72 6.49 1.93
C VAL A 49 5.87 7.46 2.07
N ILE A 50 5.96 8.15 3.21
CA ILE A 50 7.08 9.04 3.54
C ILE A 50 7.69 8.54 4.83
N TYR A 51 8.99 8.26 4.84
CA TYR A 51 9.66 7.84 6.07
C TYR A 51 11.02 8.52 6.22
N GLY A 52 11.53 8.52 7.45
CA GLY A 52 12.79 9.15 7.84
C GLY A 52 12.78 9.53 9.30
N THR A 53 13.90 10.09 9.78
CA THR A 53 14.11 10.41 11.19
C THR A 53 13.08 11.41 11.75
N GLY A 54 12.92 11.43 13.07
CA GLY A 54 12.13 12.44 13.77
C GLY A 54 12.60 13.84 13.44
N GLY A 55 11.69 14.79 13.20
CA GLY A 55 12.01 16.19 12.90
C GLY A 55 12.57 16.46 11.50
N ILE A 56 12.69 15.45 10.61
CA ILE A 56 13.20 15.65 9.24
C ILE A 56 12.23 16.46 8.35
N GLY A 57 10.95 16.57 8.71
CA GLY A 57 9.96 17.34 7.95
C GLY A 57 8.91 16.48 7.22
N LYS A 58 8.70 15.23 7.62
CA LYS A 58 7.69 14.33 7.02
C LYS A 58 6.29 14.95 7.00
N SER A 59 5.81 15.36 8.18
CA SER A 59 4.48 15.98 8.33
C SER A 59 4.40 17.32 7.60
N THR A 60 5.51 18.10 7.59
CA THR A 60 5.59 19.35 6.81
C THR A 60 5.43 19.06 5.33
N LEU A 61 6.15 18.08 4.77
CA LEU A 61 6.02 17.70 3.36
C LEU A 61 4.59 17.24 3.04
N ALA A 62 4.00 16.39 3.88
CA ALA A 62 2.64 15.89 3.69
C ALA A 62 1.58 17.00 3.79
N ALA A 63 1.83 18.06 4.55
CA ALA A 63 0.92 19.20 4.69
C ALA A 63 0.69 19.97 3.38
N TYR A 64 1.63 19.88 2.44
CA TYR A 64 1.50 20.48 1.10
C TYR A 64 0.79 19.58 0.08
N LEU A 65 0.33 18.40 0.47
CA LEU A 65 -0.58 17.61 -0.38
C LEU A 65 -1.89 18.36 -0.60
N PRO A 66 -2.51 18.24 -1.77
CA PRO A 66 -3.77 18.91 -2.05
C PRO A 66 -4.84 18.56 -1.01
N GLY A 67 -5.46 19.56 -0.38
CA GLY A 67 -6.55 19.36 0.58
C GLY A 67 -6.23 18.30 1.64
N ALA A 68 -5.05 18.38 2.25
CA ALA A 68 -4.57 17.40 3.22
C ALA A 68 -5.42 17.38 4.48
N LEU A 69 -5.96 16.20 4.83
CA LEU A 69 -6.58 15.89 6.11
C LEU A 69 -5.71 14.89 6.86
N PHE A 70 -5.23 15.26 8.04
CA PHE A 70 -4.42 14.41 8.89
C PHE A 70 -5.29 13.61 9.86
N ILE A 71 -5.10 12.30 9.91
CA ILE A 71 -5.45 11.47 11.06
C ILE A 71 -4.16 11.36 11.86
N ASP A 72 -4.05 12.24 12.87
CA ASP A 72 -2.81 12.46 13.62
C ASP A 72 -2.82 11.61 14.89
N LEU A 73 -2.08 10.51 14.85
CA LEU A 73 -1.99 9.53 15.94
C LEU A 73 -0.91 9.91 16.97
N GLU A 74 0.00 10.83 16.63
CA GLU A 74 1.12 11.27 17.48
C GLU A 74 0.96 12.69 18.00
N GLN A 75 -0.08 13.41 17.56
CA GLN A 75 -0.29 14.84 17.83
C GLN A 75 0.87 15.73 17.32
N GLY A 76 1.62 15.25 16.33
CA GLY A 76 2.79 15.93 15.75
C GLY A 76 2.42 17.06 14.80
N SER A 77 1.19 17.06 14.26
CA SER A 77 0.74 18.05 13.28
C SER A 77 0.21 19.35 13.89
N LEU A 78 0.17 19.50 15.23
CA LEU A 78 -0.47 20.62 15.92
C LEU A 78 0.10 22.00 15.53
N SER A 79 1.35 22.07 15.13
CA SER A 79 2.01 23.32 14.67
C SER A 79 1.80 23.61 13.18
N LEU A 80 1.15 22.72 12.42
CA LEU A 80 0.96 22.87 10.98
C LEU A 80 -0.44 23.42 10.66
N PRO A 81 -0.59 24.27 9.64
CA PRO A 81 -1.88 24.83 9.22
C PRO A 81 -2.66 23.84 8.35
N VAL A 82 -3.03 22.68 8.90
CA VAL A 82 -3.73 21.61 8.20
C VAL A 82 -5.04 21.22 8.88
N ALA A 83 -5.99 20.70 8.13
CA ALA A 83 -7.13 20.00 8.69
C ALA A 83 -6.65 18.70 9.37
N ARG A 84 -7.13 18.45 10.59
CA ARG A 84 -6.69 17.27 11.35
C ARG A 84 -7.76 16.69 12.23
N ASP A 85 -7.68 15.39 12.44
CA ASP A 85 -8.27 14.66 13.56
C ASP A 85 -7.13 14.12 14.43
N ALA A 86 -6.96 14.68 15.62
CA ALA A 86 -5.95 14.30 16.61
C ALA A 86 -6.57 13.59 17.81
N THR A 87 -7.76 13.00 17.65
CA THR A 87 -8.52 12.36 18.74
C THR A 87 -8.53 10.83 18.63
N THR A 88 -7.88 10.27 17.61
CA THR A 88 -7.81 8.82 17.38
C THR A 88 -6.82 8.18 18.35
N THR A 89 -7.31 7.28 19.20
CA THR A 89 -6.50 6.61 20.23
C THR A 89 -6.58 5.09 20.15
N SER A 90 -7.38 4.55 19.23
CA SER A 90 -7.54 3.10 19.08
C SER A 90 -7.65 2.68 17.61
N TRP A 91 -7.30 1.43 17.35
CA TRP A 91 -7.45 0.80 16.04
C TRP A 91 -8.87 0.87 15.49
N LYS A 92 -9.85 0.60 16.38
CA LYS A 92 -11.27 0.63 16.03
C LYS A 92 -11.71 2.04 15.60
N GLU A 93 -11.26 3.08 16.31
CA GLU A 93 -11.55 4.47 15.94
C GLU A 93 -10.90 4.85 14.61
N LEU A 94 -9.62 4.50 14.40
CA LEU A 94 -8.92 4.71 13.12
C LEU A 94 -9.73 4.12 11.96
N ARG A 95 -10.09 2.83 12.04
CA ARG A 95 -10.86 2.14 11.00
C ARG A 95 -12.25 2.74 10.82
N GLY A 96 -12.91 3.13 11.92
CA GLY A 96 -14.22 3.80 11.89
C GLY A 96 -14.17 5.17 11.19
N LYS A 97 -13.14 5.96 11.43
CA LYS A 97 -12.95 7.26 10.76
C LYS A 97 -12.65 7.10 9.27
N LEU A 98 -11.84 6.12 8.88
CA LEU A 98 -11.62 5.81 7.47
C LEU A 98 -12.92 5.37 6.79
N ALA A 99 -13.74 4.55 7.44
CA ALA A 99 -15.05 4.16 6.91
C ALA A 99 -15.99 5.37 6.75
N ALA A 100 -15.98 6.31 7.69
CA ALA A 100 -16.75 7.56 7.58
C ALA A 100 -16.27 8.43 6.41
N LEU A 101 -14.94 8.55 6.20
CA LEU A 101 -14.38 9.27 5.07
C LEU A 101 -14.73 8.60 3.73
N VAL A 102 -14.78 7.27 3.67
CA VAL A 102 -15.22 6.54 2.46
C VAL A 102 -16.70 6.80 2.18
N ALA A 103 -17.54 6.86 3.22
CA ALA A 103 -18.97 7.08 3.07
C ALA A 103 -19.31 8.54 2.66
N SER A 104 -18.58 9.51 3.18
CA SER A 104 -18.82 10.94 2.94
C SER A 104 -17.53 11.74 3.15
N PRO A 105 -16.67 11.86 2.14
CA PRO A 105 -15.48 12.70 2.24
C PRO A 105 -15.90 14.17 2.48
N PRO A 106 -15.27 14.89 3.42
CA PRO A 106 -15.54 16.32 3.61
C PRO A 106 -15.16 17.13 2.36
N ASP A 107 -15.90 18.21 2.12
CA ASP A 107 -15.60 19.12 1.01
C ASP A 107 -14.18 19.67 1.10
N GLY A 108 -13.50 19.76 -0.03
CA GLY A 108 -12.13 20.27 -0.12
C GLY A 108 -11.05 19.28 0.26
N VAL A 109 -11.35 18.12 0.89
CA VAL A 109 -10.38 17.07 1.14
C VAL A 109 -10.02 16.38 -0.18
N ARG A 110 -8.72 16.25 -0.46
CA ARG A 110 -8.16 15.59 -1.64
C ARG A 110 -7.07 14.59 -1.28
N SER A 111 -6.57 14.66 -0.05
CA SER A 111 -5.52 13.76 0.45
C SER A 111 -5.80 13.41 1.93
N VAL A 112 -5.61 12.13 2.29
CA VAL A 112 -5.71 11.65 3.67
C VAL A 112 -4.33 11.19 4.12
N VAL A 113 -3.86 11.75 5.23
CA VAL A 113 -2.54 11.48 5.80
C VAL A 113 -2.71 10.74 7.13
N ILE A 114 -2.04 9.59 7.29
CA ILE A 114 -1.92 8.87 8.57
C ILE A 114 -0.57 9.22 9.18
N ASP A 115 -0.56 9.90 10.30
CA ASP A 115 0.66 10.32 11.01
C ASP A 115 0.71 9.68 12.40
N THR A 116 1.32 8.50 12.57
CA THR A 116 2.09 7.71 11.62
C THR A 116 1.57 6.28 11.46
N ALA A 117 2.01 5.61 10.39
CA ALA A 117 1.78 4.18 10.18
C ALA A 117 2.49 3.32 11.24
N THR A 118 3.60 3.80 11.80
CA THR A 118 4.32 3.15 12.91
C THR A 118 3.41 3.06 14.14
N VAL A 119 2.75 4.14 14.52
CA VAL A 119 1.77 4.13 15.63
C VAL A 119 0.51 3.35 15.26
N ALA A 120 0.06 3.42 14.00
CA ALA A 120 -1.06 2.61 13.54
C ALA A 120 -0.78 1.09 13.69
N GLU A 121 0.47 0.64 13.47
CA GLU A 121 0.87 -0.76 13.73
C GLU A 121 0.79 -1.10 15.22
N GLU A 122 1.21 -0.20 16.12
CA GLU A 122 1.08 -0.42 17.57
C GLU A 122 -0.40 -0.52 17.98
N LEU A 123 -1.26 0.36 17.48
CA LEU A 123 -2.72 0.28 17.72
C LEU A 123 -3.32 -1.04 17.20
N ALA A 124 -2.83 -1.55 16.07
CA ALA A 124 -3.24 -2.84 15.54
C ALA A 124 -2.80 -4.00 16.46
N LYS A 125 -1.59 -3.94 17.02
CA LYS A 125 -1.07 -4.92 18.00
C LYS A 125 -1.94 -4.93 19.26
N GLU A 126 -2.22 -3.76 19.83
CA GLU A 126 -3.08 -3.62 21.01
C GLU A 126 -4.47 -4.19 20.74
N HIS A 127 -5.04 -3.87 19.59
CA HIS A 127 -6.33 -4.40 19.17
C HIS A 127 -6.34 -5.93 19.08
N VAL A 128 -5.31 -6.53 18.48
CA VAL A 128 -5.16 -7.98 18.36
C VAL A 128 -5.08 -8.63 19.74
N ILE A 129 -4.26 -8.09 20.66
CA ILE A 129 -4.14 -8.57 22.04
C ILE A 129 -5.48 -8.50 22.76
N ALA A 130 -6.22 -7.40 22.59
CA ALA A 130 -7.48 -7.18 23.28
C ALA A 130 -8.63 -8.05 22.74
N THR A 131 -8.62 -8.40 21.43
CA THR A 131 -9.78 -9.01 20.76
C THR A 131 -9.59 -10.47 20.35
N ARG A 132 -8.34 -10.95 20.20
CA ARG A 132 -8.03 -12.31 19.77
C ARG A 132 -7.71 -13.21 20.94
N THR A 133 -7.85 -14.51 20.74
CA THR A 133 -7.45 -15.55 21.69
C THR A 133 -6.55 -16.56 20.99
N THR A 134 -5.81 -17.34 21.79
CA THR A 134 -5.06 -18.50 21.31
C THR A 134 -6.03 -19.58 20.79
N GLU A 135 -5.52 -20.59 20.09
CA GLU A 135 -6.31 -21.76 19.65
C GLU A 135 -7.03 -22.49 20.80
N LYS A 136 -6.51 -22.34 22.02
CA LYS A 136 -7.11 -22.91 23.24
C LYS A 136 -8.10 -21.96 23.92
N GLY A 137 -8.45 -20.83 23.27
CA GLY A 137 -9.38 -19.83 23.80
C GLY A 137 -8.80 -18.96 24.93
N GLN A 138 -7.49 -18.98 25.15
CA GLN A 138 -6.84 -18.20 26.20
C GLN A 138 -6.51 -16.78 25.71
N ARG A 139 -6.69 -15.79 26.59
CA ARG A 139 -6.21 -14.43 26.35
C ARG A 139 -4.69 -14.36 26.56
N VAL A 140 -4.08 -13.42 25.87
CA VAL A 140 -2.63 -13.15 25.95
C VAL A 140 -2.39 -11.69 26.31
N GLU A 141 -1.20 -11.40 26.84
CA GLU A 141 -0.78 -10.06 27.22
C GLU A 141 0.24 -9.46 26.22
N SER A 142 0.73 -10.27 25.29
CA SER A 142 1.68 -9.84 24.25
C SER A 142 1.42 -10.56 22.93
N ILE A 143 1.95 -10.01 21.84
CA ILE A 143 1.86 -10.62 20.50
C ILE A 143 2.55 -12.00 20.48
N GLU A 144 3.64 -12.15 21.20
CA GLU A 144 4.41 -13.40 21.30
C GLU A 144 3.62 -14.48 22.05
N GLY A 145 2.70 -14.08 22.94
CA GLY A 145 1.85 -14.98 23.73
C GLY A 145 0.93 -15.86 22.87
N PHE A 146 0.63 -15.46 21.62
CA PHE A 146 -0.11 -16.31 20.69
C PHE A 146 0.69 -17.53 20.21
N GLY A 147 2.03 -17.48 20.33
CA GLY A 147 2.95 -18.53 19.92
C GLY A 147 3.12 -18.65 18.40
N TRP A 148 4.23 -19.24 17.98
CA TRP A 148 4.53 -19.61 16.57
C TRP A 148 4.33 -18.48 15.55
N GLY A 149 4.47 -17.22 15.96
CA GLY A 149 4.30 -16.05 15.10
C GLY A 149 2.84 -15.71 14.71
N LYS A 150 1.84 -16.39 15.30
CA LYS A 150 0.42 -16.17 15.00
C LYS A 150 -0.04 -14.76 15.35
N GLY A 151 0.44 -14.17 16.43
CA GLY A 151 0.11 -12.82 16.82
C GLY A 151 0.45 -11.82 15.70
N TRP A 152 1.65 -11.94 15.15
CA TRP A 152 2.07 -11.10 14.03
C TRP A 152 1.30 -11.36 12.74
N GLN A 153 0.83 -12.58 12.52
CA GLN A 153 -0.07 -12.85 11.40
C GLN A 153 -1.40 -12.12 11.56
N PHE A 154 -1.98 -12.09 12.77
CA PHE A 154 -3.20 -11.32 13.04
C PHE A 154 -2.98 -9.82 12.84
N VAL A 155 -1.85 -9.27 13.31
CA VAL A 155 -1.50 -7.86 13.06
C VAL A 155 -1.37 -7.57 11.57
N TYR A 156 -0.72 -8.46 10.81
CA TYR A 156 -0.61 -8.36 9.36
C TYR A 156 -1.98 -8.36 8.66
N GLU A 157 -2.92 -9.19 9.11
CA GLU A 157 -4.29 -9.24 8.59
C GLU A 157 -5.03 -7.93 8.86
N GLU A 158 -4.94 -7.40 10.10
CA GLU A 158 -5.52 -6.11 10.47
C GLU A 158 -4.93 -4.98 9.62
N PHE A 159 -3.61 -4.91 9.50
CA PHE A 159 -2.95 -3.89 8.71
C PHE A 159 -3.27 -3.98 7.21
N THR A 160 -3.40 -5.20 6.68
CA THR A 160 -3.87 -5.42 5.31
C THR A 160 -5.30 -4.88 5.13
N GLY A 161 -6.15 -5.03 6.15
CA GLY A 161 -7.48 -4.41 6.18
C GLY A 161 -7.43 -2.89 6.16
N LEU A 162 -6.49 -2.26 6.88
CA LEU A 162 -6.26 -0.81 6.82
C LEU A 162 -5.90 -0.36 5.39
N LEU A 163 -4.97 -1.06 4.73
CA LEU A 163 -4.59 -0.74 3.35
C LEU A 163 -5.79 -0.86 2.39
N ALA A 164 -6.68 -1.84 2.61
CA ALA A 164 -7.90 -1.97 1.82
C ALA A 164 -8.90 -0.82 2.05
N ASP A 165 -8.99 -0.27 3.27
CA ASP A 165 -9.79 0.93 3.52
C ASP A 165 -9.20 2.16 2.81
N LEU A 166 -7.87 2.31 2.83
CA LEU A 166 -7.17 3.36 2.09
C LEU A 166 -7.36 3.21 0.57
N ASP A 167 -7.36 1.98 0.05
CA ASP A 167 -7.64 1.73 -1.37
C ASP A 167 -9.05 2.18 -1.79
N ARG A 168 -10.04 2.13 -0.88
CA ARG A 168 -11.38 2.68 -1.13
C ARG A 168 -11.35 4.20 -1.27
N LEU A 169 -10.53 4.90 -0.47
CA LEU A 169 -10.33 6.35 -0.62
C LEU A 169 -9.65 6.68 -1.94
N VAL A 170 -8.65 5.90 -2.36
CA VAL A 170 -8.00 6.05 -3.67
C VAL A 170 -9.01 5.86 -4.81
N ALA A 171 -9.92 4.89 -4.69
CA ALA A 171 -10.98 4.67 -5.68
C ALA A 171 -11.97 5.85 -5.77
N LEU A 172 -12.10 6.65 -4.70
CA LEU A 172 -12.87 7.91 -4.69
C LEU A 172 -12.08 9.12 -5.21
N GLY A 173 -10.83 8.94 -5.64
CA GLY A 173 -9.97 10.01 -6.16
C GLY A 173 -9.19 10.77 -5.08
N LEU A 174 -9.09 10.25 -3.87
CA LEU A 174 -8.33 10.85 -2.77
C LEU A 174 -6.93 10.23 -2.70
N ASN A 175 -5.89 11.07 -2.68
CA ASN A 175 -4.55 10.58 -2.37
C ASN A 175 -4.50 10.06 -0.93
N VAL A 176 -3.68 9.04 -0.69
CA VAL A 176 -3.43 8.53 0.66
C VAL A 176 -1.95 8.56 0.94
N CYS A 177 -1.58 9.03 2.13
CA CYS A 177 -0.20 9.18 2.56
C CYS A 177 -0.01 8.53 3.93
N LEU A 178 0.93 7.61 4.03
CA LEU A 178 1.38 7.01 5.28
C LEU A 178 2.73 7.64 5.67
N LEU A 179 2.79 8.29 6.81
CA LEU A 179 4.07 8.69 7.40
C LEU A 179 4.58 7.56 8.28
N ALA A 180 5.89 7.33 8.30
CA ALA A 180 6.51 6.32 9.15
C ALA A 180 7.83 6.81 9.72
N HIS A 181 8.22 6.30 10.88
CA HIS A 181 9.58 6.44 11.37
C HIS A 181 10.52 5.57 10.54
N GLU A 182 11.81 5.78 10.71
CA GLU A 182 12.84 4.94 10.09
C GLU A 182 13.40 3.93 11.09
N VAL A 183 13.96 2.87 10.55
CA VAL A 183 14.79 1.92 11.27
C VAL A 183 15.94 1.48 10.37
N ASP A 184 17.12 1.31 10.94
CA ASP A 184 18.24 0.67 10.27
C ASP A 184 18.13 -0.86 10.38
N THR A 185 18.31 -1.54 9.28
CA THR A 185 18.21 -3.00 9.20
C THR A 185 19.47 -3.56 8.58
N PRO A 186 20.16 -4.51 9.24
CA PRO A 186 21.27 -5.24 8.63
C PRO A 186 20.79 -6.05 7.43
N VAL A 187 21.44 -5.87 6.29
CA VAL A 187 21.15 -6.60 5.05
C VAL A 187 22.35 -7.45 4.69
N PRO A 188 22.20 -8.79 4.65
CA PRO A 188 23.26 -9.68 4.20
C PRO A 188 23.67 -9.38 2.75
N ASN A 189 24.96 -9.27 2.51
CA ASN A 189 25.52 -9.06 1.18
C ASN A 189 26.29 -10.30 0.70
N PRO A 190 25.74 -11.10 -0.22
CA PRO A 190 26.42 -12.29 -0.74
C PRO A 190 27.76 -12.01 -1.45
N ALA A 191 28.01 -10.76 -1.86
CA ALA A 191 29.19 -10.36 -2.61
C ALA A 191 30.24 -9.62 -1.78
N GLY A 192 30.02 -9.40 -0.48
CA GLY A 192 30.95 -8.64 0.37
C GLY A 192 30.45 -8.50 1.81
N GLU A 193 30.83 -7.43 2.48
CA GLU A 193 30.39 -7.13 3.85
C GLU A 193 28.91 -6.77 3.90
N ASP A 194 28.24 -7.19 4.99
CA ASP A 194 26.86 -6.78 5.27
C ASP A 194 26.78 -5.26 5.40
N PHE A 195 25.64 -4.68 5.02
CA PHE A 195 25.42 -3.25 5.13
C PHE A 195 24.13 -2.94 5.88
N LEU A 196 24.05 -1.72 6.43
CA LEU A 196 22.84 -1.19 7.04
C LEU A 196 21.98 -0.51 5.98
N ARG A 197 20.68 -0.75 6.05
CA ARG A 197 19.69 -0.14 5.16
C ARG A 197 18.60 0.54 5.95
N TRP A 198 18.32 1.78 5.62
CA TRP A 198 17.19 2.52 6.15
C TRP A 198 15.88 2.03 5.54
N GLU A 199 14.94 1.70 6.40
CA GLU A 199 13.65 1.14 6.03
C GLU A 199 12.52 1.77 6.88
N PRO A 200 11.25 1.79 6.41
CA PRO A 200 10.13 2.19 7.26
C PRO A 200 10.05 1.31 8.51
N HIS A 201 9.87 1.92 9.67
CA HIS A 201 9.74 1.22 10.95
C HIS A 201 8.36 0.56 11.05
N LEU A 202 8.23 -0.57 10.40
CA LEU A 202 7.11 -1.48 10.38
C LEU A 202 7.63 -2.91 10.51
N TYR A 203 6.79 -3.81 10.95
CA TYR A 203 7.17 -5.23 11.13
C TYR A 203 7.73 -5.84 9.84
N ALA A 204 8.93 -6.37 9.93
CA ALA A 204 9.68 -6.90 8.79
C ALA A 204 9.32 -8.35 8.40
N GLY A 205 8.43 -9.01 9.18
CA GLY A 205 8.09 -10.41 8.98
C GLY A 205 9.03 -11.38 9.71
N ASP A 206 8.79 -12.67 9.49
CA ASP A 206 9.67 -13.73 9.99
C ASP A 206 10.99 -13.80 9.18
N LYS A 207 11.87 -14.76 9.51
CA LYS A 207 13.15 -14.96 8.79
C LYS A 207 12.99 -15.19 7.27
N LYS A 208 11.80 -15.57 6.81
CA LYS A 208 11.44 -15.72 5.39
C LYS A 208 10.62 -14.53 4.89
N ARG A 209 10.53 -13.45 5.66
CA ARG A 209 9.73 -12.25 5.38
C ARG A 209 8.23 -12.49 5.22
N ARG A 210 7.72 -13.61 5.72
CA ARG A 210 6.28 -13.88 5.71
C ARG A 210 5.58 -12.98 6.71
N GLY A 211 4.44 -12.42 6.31
CA GLY A 211 3.69 -11.47 7.14
C GLY A 211 4.38 -10.12 7.32
N SER A 212 5.34 -9.76 6.47
CA SER A 212 6.01 -8.45 6.50
C SER A 212 5.03 -7.35 6.15
N ILE A 213 4.68 -6.52 7.13
CA ILE A 213 3.88 -5.31 6.94
C ILE A 213 4.68 -4.31 6.11
N ARG A 214 5.98 -4.17 6.40
CA ARG A 214 6.90 -3.31 5.66
C ARG A 214 6.92 -3.61 4.16
N ASP A 215 7.12 -4.87 3.77
CA ASP A 215 7.14 -5.27 2.36
C ASP A 215 5.74 -5.12 1.73
N ARG A 216 4.67 -5.39 2.49
CA ARG A 216 3.31 -5.19 2.02
C ARG A 216 3.03 -3.72 1.70
N VAL A 217 3.42 -2.80 2.59
CA VAL A 217 3.28 -1.35 2.42
C VAL A 217 4.13 -0.86 1.24
N LYS A 218 5.42 -1.28 1.15
CA LYS A 218 6.30 -0.96 0.02
C LYS A 218 5.67 -1.36 -1.32
N ASN A 219 5.14 -2.59 -1.40
CA ASN A 219 4.57 -3.11 -2.65
C ASN A 219 3.25 -2.41 -3.01
N TRP A 220 2.42 -2.08 -2.02
CA TRP A 220 1.15 -1.40 -2.17
C TRP A 220 1.31 0.06 -2.62
N ALA A 221 2.31 0.78 -2.13
CA ALA A 221 2.53 2.18 -2.43
C ALA A 221 2.91 2.42 -3.90
N ASP A 222 2.51 3.55 -4.45
CA ASP A 222 2.99 4.06 -5.75
C ASP A 222 4.32 4.80 -5.58
N HIS A 223 4.47 5.52 -4.45
CA HIS A 223 5.68 6.22 -4.04
C HIS A 223 6.09 5.82 -2.62
N VAL A 224 7.35 5.52 -2.43
CA VAL A 224 8.02 5.37 -1.13
C VAL A 224 9.17 6.36 -1.12
N LEU A 225 9.05 7.41 -0.32
CA LEU A 225 9.98 8.52 -0.25
C LEU A 225 10.80 8.40 1.04
N PHE A 226 12.11 8.33 0.90
CA PHE A 226 13.02 8.37 2.03
C PHE A 226 13.55 9.79 2.21
N LEU A 227 13.35 10.37 3.39
CA LEU A 227 13.85 11.68 3.77
C LEU A 227 15.07 11.52 4.66
N ALA A 228 16.19 12.10 4.29
CA ALA A 228 17.42 12.09 5.07
C ALA A 228 18.09 13.46 5.13
N TYR A 229 18.86 13.69 6.19
CA TYR A 229 19.81 14.81 6.22
C TYR A 229 21.03 14.47 5.37
N ASP A 230 21.55 15.45 4.64
CA ASP A 230 22.78 15.29 3.88
C ASP A 230 23.97 15.28 4.83
N VAL A 231 24.72 14.20 4.78
CA VAL A 231 25.91 13.99 5.59
C VAL A 231 27.14 13.89 4.70
N HIS A 232 28.12 14.74 4.94
CA HIS A 232 29.42 14.66 4.31
C HIS A 232 30.44 14.07 5.29
N VAL A 233 31.26 13.14 4.82
CA VAL A 233 32.35 12.59 5.63
C VAL A 233 33.59 13.43 5.42
N LYS A 234 34.10 14.07 6.49
CA LYS A 234 35.38 14.78 6.51
C LYS A 234 36.22 14.23 7.66
N ASP A 235 37.45 13.84 7.34
CA ASP A 235 38.41 13.26 8.31
C ASP A 235 37.82 12.05 9.09
N GLY A 236 37.05 11.18 8.41
CA GLY A 236 36.39 10.03 9.02
C GLY A 236 35.21 10.36 9.94
N LYS A 237 34.79 11.63 10.03
CA LYS A 237 33.65 12.08 10.85
C LYS A 237 32.53 12.58 9.95
N GLY A 238 31.31 12.13 10.22
CA GLY A 238 30.11 12.66 9.57
C GLY A 238 29.88 14.11 9.98
N GLN A 239 29.71 15.00 9.00
CA GLN A 239 29.32 16.40 9.19
C GLN A 239 28.04 16.64 8.42
N GLY A 240 26.99 17.10 9.11
CA GLY A 240 25.72 17.47 8.48
C GLY A 240 25.77 18.92 7.99
N SER A 241 25.32 19.18 6.77
CA SER A 241 25.13 20.54 6.23
C SER A 241 23.85 21.21 6.73
N GLY A 242 22.92 20.43 7.32
CA GLY A 242 21.56 20.87 7.64
C GLY A 242 20.60 20.82 6.44
N THR A 243 21.12 20.56 5.23
CA THR A 243 20.31 20.29 4.04
C THR A 243 19.67 18.91 4.11
N ARG A 244 18.65 18.70 3.32
CA ARG A 244 17.84 17.48 3.31
C ARG A 244 17.58 17.03 1.90
N SER A 245 17.55 15.72 1.70
CA SER A 245 17.22 15.12 0.41
C SER A 245 16.04 14.16 0.52
N ILE A 246 15.26 14.08 -0.54
CA ILE A 246 14.22 13.09 -0.75
C ILE A 246 14.70 12.11 -1.80
N TYR A 247 14.82 10.84 -1.41
CA TYR A 247 15.19 9.77 -2.30
C TYR A 247 13.92 9.08 -2.82
N THR A 248 13.81 8.96 -4.14
CA THR A 248 12.69 8.32 -4.83
C THR A 248 13.08 7.00 -5.49
N THR A 249 14.36 6.65 -5.45
CA THR A 249 14.93 5.43 -6.04
C THR A 249 15.61 4.60 -4.98
N GLU A 250 15.34 3.30 -4.95
CA GLU A 250 15.98 2.37 -4.01
C GLU A 250 17.48 2.26 -4.27
N LEU A 251 18.25 2.33 -3.19
CA LEU A 251 19.69 2.06 -3.16
C LEU A 251 19.98 1.01 -2.08
N PRO A 252 21.19 0.42 -2.05
CA PRO A 252 21.57 -0.48 -0.97
C PRO A 252 21.37 0.12 0.42
N THR A 253 21.52 1.43 0.57
CA THR A 253 21.42 2.17 1.83
C THR A 253 20.01 2.51 2.28
N HIS A 254 19.01 2.44 1.41
CA HIS A 254 17.62 2.77 1.76
C HIS A 254 16.61 2.17 0.79
N ILE A 255 15.40 1.94 1.29
CA ILE A 255 14.26 1.60 0.46
C ILE A 255 13.63 2.89 -0.08
N ALA A 256 13.45 2.97 -1.39
CA ALA A 256 12.65 4.01 -2.02
C ALA A 256 11.98 3.47 -3.28
N LYS A 257 10.96 4.17 -3.78
CA LYS A 257 10.22 3.78 -4.98
C LYS A 257 9.43 4.98 -5.50
N SER A 258 9.42 5.18 -6.79
CA SER A 258 8.49 6.08 -7.45
C SER A 258 8.08 5.52 -8.81
N ARG A 259 6.81 5.70 -9.18
CA ARG A 259 6.31 5.33 -10.51
C ARG A 259 6.50 6.45 -11.54
N THR A 260 6.74 7.68 -11.10
CA THR A 260 6.78 8.86 -11.99
C THR A 260 8.14 9.53 -12.04
N ALA A 261 8.98 9.36 -11.02
CA ALA A 261 10.28 10.01 -10.93
C ALA A 261 11.35 9.04 -10.42
N SER A 262 12.57 9.15 -10.99
CA SER A 262 13.76 8.43 -10.52
C SER A 262 14.84 9.49 -10.24
N LEU A 263 14.69 10.18 -9.10
CA LEU A 263 15.45 11.38 -8.76
C LEU A 263 15.84 11.38 -7.28
N VAL A 264 16.91 12.12 -6.98
CA VAL A 264 17.14 12.66 -5.64
C VAL A 264 16.72 14.12 -5.71
N LEU A 265 15.82 14.53 -4.85
CA LEU A 265 15.27 15.89 -4.81
C LEU A 265 15.80 16.59 -3.57
N ASP A 266 16.32 17.80 -3.76
CA ASP A 266 16.61 18.69 -2.63
C ASP A 266 15.29 19.01 -1.92
N PHE A 267 15.29 18.97 -0.60
CA PHE A 267 14.10 19.23 0.18
C PHE A 267 14.26 20.50 1.01
N ASP A 268 13.65 21.56 0.55
CA ASP A 268 13.45 22.78 1.32
C ASP A 268 12.07 22.75 1.96
N LEU A 269 12.02 22.96 3.28
CA LEU A 269 10.77 23.04 4.02
C LEU A 269 9.87 24.22 3.57
N PHE A 270 10.45 25.24 2.98
CA PHE A 270 9.73 26.42 2.48
C PHE A 270 9.18 26.26 1.06
N ASP A 271 9.64 25.25 0.32
CA ASP A 271 9.17 24.94 -1.05
C ASP A 271 8.77 23.48 -1.20
N ALA A 272 8.17 22.92 -0.17
CA ALA A 272 7.74 21.52 -0.17
C ALA A 272 6.64 21.22 -1.24
N ALA A 273 5.91 22.24 -1.68
CA ALA A 273 4.90 22.07 -2.74
C ALA A 273 5.51 21.66 -4.08
N ALA A 274 6.72 22.15 -4.42
CA ALA A 274 7.40 21.78 -5.66
C ALA A 274 7.65 20.28 -5.79
N ILE A 275 7.87 19.58 -4.68
CA ILE A 275 8.08 18.13 -4.65
C ILE A 275 6.87 17.40 -5.25
N TRP A 276 5.66 17.81 -4.91
CA TRP A 276 4.44 17.17 -5.38
C TRP A 276 4.18 17.41 -6.87
N HIS A 277 4.63 18.55 -7.42
CA HIS A 277 4.64 18.80 -8.86
C HIS A 277 5.62 17.86 -9.59
N HIS A 278 6.84 17.70 -9.06
CA HIS A 278 7.83 16.77 -9.63
C HIS A 278 7.35 15.31 -9.63
N LEU A 279 6.53 14.93 -8.66
CA LEU A 279 5.94 13.59 -8.57
C LEU A 279 4.62 13.46 -9.34
N ASN A 280 4.15 14.50 -10.04
CA ASN A 280 2.87 14.55 -10.76
C ASN A 280 1.65 14.27 -9.86
N ILE A 281 1.72 14.62 -8.59
CA ILE A 281 0.62 14.48 -7.62
C ILE A 281 -0.25 15.73 -7.60
N ILE A 282 0.35 16.89 -7.84
CA ILE A 282 -0.33 18.16 -8.08
C ILE A 282 -0.15 18.50 -9.57
N THR A 283 -1.25 18.65 -10.27
CA THR A 283 -1.23 19.20 -11.64
C THR A 283 -1.09 20.73 -11.53
N PRO A 284 -0.24 21.38 -12.36
CA PRO A 284 -0.08 22.84 -12.36
C PRO A 284 -1.39 23.56 -12.70
#